data_cbb1195278f9ce7c0f90c56ba1096854
#
_entry.id   cbb1195278f9ce7c0f90c56ba1096854
#
_cell.length_a   1.000
_cell.length_b   1.000
_cell.length_c   1.000
_cell.angle_alpha   90.00
_cell.angle_beta   90.00
_cell.angle_gamma   90.00
#
_symmetry.space_group_name_H-M   'P 1'
#
loop_
_entity.id
_entity.type
_entity.pdbx_description
1 polymer ?
#
loop_
_entity_poly.entity_id
_entity_poly.type
_entity_poly.pdbx_seq_one_letter_code
_entity_poly.pdbx_strand_id
1 'polypeptide(L)'
;MAIRLKRLVAFIIDWYISFLPGFILFMFSMNQGVENENASPLIMIPCFIGVFGSFTLFVLRDYIFKGQSLGKKIFGLTILDKDTLSIPKNWQLILKNIFLFIYPIDGVILLATGKSLGNRITDTVVVYNAQRNDADV
;
A
#
# COMPACT_ATOMS: atom_id res chain seq x y z
N MET A 1 12.43 18.17 2.30
CA MET A 1 12.43 16.72 2.56
C MET A 1 12.64 15.99 1.25
N ALA A 2 13.63 15.10 1.16
CA ALA A 2 13.92 14.37 -0.08
C ALA A 2 12.72 13.50 -0.51
N ILE A 3 12.46 13.41 -1.82
CA ILE A 3 11.35 12.61 -2.36
C ILE A 3 11.35 11.16 -1.84
N ARG A 4 12.53 10.59 -1.61
CA ARG A 4 12.70 9.23 -1.07
C ARG A 4 12.08 9.09 0.31
N LEU A 5 12.32 10.06 1.20
CA LEU A 5 11.79 10.04 2.55
C LEU A 5 10.27 10.25 2.56
N LYS A 6 9.75 11.15 1.72
CA LYS A 6 8.29 11.32 1.55
C LYS A 6 7.62 10.03 1.07
N ARG A 7 8.25 9.30 0.14
CA ARG A 7 7.75 8.00 -0.34
C ARG A 7 7.73 6.95 0.77
N LEU A 8 8.77 6.90 1.61
CA LEU A 8 8.83 5.98 2.75
C LEU A 8 7.74 6.30 3.78
N VAL A 9 7.59 7.58 4.15
CA VAL A 9 6.55 8.00 5.10
C VAL A 9 5.15 7.76 4.54
N ALA A 10 4.92 8.07 3.26
CA ALA A 10 3.66 7.76 2.58
C ALA A 10 3.33 6.28 2.63
N PHE A 11 4.33 5.42 2.40
CA PHE A 11 4.17 3.97 2.51
C PHE A 11 3.79 3.51 3.93
N ILE A 12 4.45 4.06 4.96
CA ILE A 12 4.14 3.74 6.36
C ILE A 12 2.70 4.13 6.69
N ILE A 13 2.25 5.32 6.27
CA ILE A 13 0.87 5.78 6.45
C ILE A 13 -0.11 4.82 5.77
N ASP A 14 0.13 4.46 4.52
CA ASP A 14 -0.70 3.53 3.76
C ASP A 14 -0.76 2.15 4.42
N TRP A 15 0.36 1.69 4.99
CA TRP A 15 0.43 0.44 5.72
C TRP A 15 -0.48 0.46 6.95
N TYR A 16 -0.36 1.51 7.78
CA TYR A 16 -1.23 1.68 8.95
C TYR A 16 -2.71 1.75 8.58
N ILE A 17 -3.08 2.54 7.57
CA ILE A 17 -4.47 2.68 7.13
C ILE A 17 -5.03 1.35 6.62
N SER A 18 -4.23 0.57 5.89
CA SER A 18 -4.68 -0.72 5.34
C SER A 18 -4.85 -1.80 6.41
N PHE A 19 -3.99 -1.81 7.44
CA PHE A 19 -4.01 -2.86 8.46
C PHE A 19 -4.83 -2.51 9.71
N LEU A 20 -5.17 -1.24 9.92
CA LEU A 20 -5.96 -0.80 11.08
C LEU A 20 -7.32 -1.52 11.21
N PRO A 21 -8.15 -1.67 10.15
CA PRO A 21 -9.41 -2.40 10.26
C PRO A 21 -9.22 -3.87 10.67
N GLY A 22 -8.23 -4.53 10.10
CA GLY A 22 -7.91 -5.92 10.45
C GLY A 22 -7.43 -6.06 11.88
N PHE A 23 -6.62 -5.12 12.37
CA PHE A 23 -6.17 -5.10 13.75
C PHE A 23 -7.35 -4.94 14.73
N ILE A 24 -8.32 -4.07 14.43
CA ILE A 24 -9.52 -3.89 15.24
C ILE A 24 -10.32 -5.19 15.30
N LEU A 25 -10.56 -5.85 14.16
CA LEU A 25 -11.29 -7.13 14.11
C LEU A 25 -10.53 -8.26 14.81
N PHE A 26 -9.20 -8.27 14.73
CA PHE A 26 -8.35 -9.21 15.46
C PHE A 26 -8.49 -9.01 16.98
N MET A 27 -8.37 -7.77 17.47
CA MET A 27 -8.52 -7.46 18.88
C MET A 27 -9.92 -7.82 19.39
N PHE A 28 -10.97 -7.56 18.60
CA PHE A 28 -12.32 -7.95 18.92
C PHE A 28 -12.46 -9.47 19.08
N SER A 29 -11.94 -10.25 18.13
CA SER A 29 -11.97 -11.72 18.19
C SER A 29 -11.23 -12.27 19.41
N MET A 30 -10.04 -11.70 19.70
CA MET A 30 -9.23 -12.13 20.83
C MET A 30 -9.94 -11.85 22.17
N ASN A 31 -10.55 -10.67 22.32
CA ASN A 31 -11.27 -10.32 23.55
C ASN A 31 -12.45 -11.27 23.81
N GLN A 32 -13.23 -11.58 22.78
CA GLN A 32 -14.35 -12.55 22.87
C GLN A 32 -13.85 -13.97 23.22
N GLY A 33 -12.70 -14.38 22.70
CA GLY A 33 -12.10 -15.68 23.00
C GLY A 33 -11.59 -15.81 24.43
N VAL A 34 -11.08 -14.72 25.01
CA VAL A 34 -10.58 -14.70 26.41
C VAL A 34 -11.73 -14.70 27.41
N GLU A 35 -12.83 -13.98 27.13
CA GLU A 35 -13.96 -13.87 28.03
C GLU A 35 -14.81 -15.15 28.09
N ASN A 36 -14.76 -16.02 27.09
CA ASN A 36 -15.58 -17.22 26.97
C ASN A 36 -14.74 -18.49 26.84
N GLU A 37 -14.53 -19.23 27.93
CA GLU A 37 -13.78 -20.51 27.91
C GLU A 37 -14.37 -21.55 26.93
N ASN A 38 -15.68 -21.47 26.62
CA ASN A 38 -16.39 -22.30 25.67
C ASN A 38 -16.68 -21.58 24.35
N ALA A 39 -15.82 -20.61 23.97
CA ALA A 39 -16.02 -19.83 22.76
C ALA A 39 -16.05 -20.70 21.51
N SER A 40 -17.11 -20.53 20.71
CA SER A 40 -17.22 -21.23 19.42
C SER A 40 -16.06 -20.83 18.49
N PRO A 41 -15.51 -21.75 17.68
CA PRO A 41 -14.52 -21.44 16.64
C PRO A 41 -14.95 -20.33 15.67
N LEU A 42 -16.26 -20.07 15.58
CA LEU A 42 -16.84 -19.00 14.74
C LEU A 42 -16.38 -17.58 15.17
N ILE A 43 -15.90 -17.41 16.41
CA ILE A 43 -15.31 -16.14 16.90
C ILE A 43 -14.04 -15.78 16.12
N MET A 44 -13.36 -16.74 15.51
CA MET A 44 -12.20 -16.47 14.67
C MET A 44 -12.54 -15.94 13.27
N ILE A 45 -13.77 -16.01 12.82
CA ILE A 45 -14.18 -15.53 11.49
C ILE A 45 -13.87 -14.05 11.30
N PRO A 46 -14.19 -13.11 12.21
CA PRO A 46 -13.80 -11.70 12.05
C PRO A 46 -12.29 -11.51 11.95
N CYS A 47 -11.51 -12.31 12.68
CA CYS A 47 -10.04 -12.28 12.58
C CYS A 47 -9.56 -12.62 11.15
N PHE A 48 -10.06 -13.70 10.56
CA PHE A 48 -9.72 -14.09 9.18
C PHE A 48 -10.16 -13.02 8.18
N ILE A 49 -11.40 -12.51 8.30
CA ILE A 49 -11.90 -11.42 7.46
C ILE A 49 -11.00 -10.19 7.59
N GLY A 50 -10.60 -9.84 8.81
CA GLY A 50 -9.72 -8.72 9.09
C GLY A 50 -8.35 -8.86 8.43
N VAL A 51 -7.72 -10.02 8.57
CA VAL A 51 -6.40 -10.29 7.99
C VAL A 51 -6.45 -10.26 6.46
N PHE A 52 -7.35 -11.05 5.85
CA PHE A 52 -7.48 -11.12 4.38
C PHE A 52 -7.96 -9.79 3.79
N GLY A 53 -8.90 -9.11 4.44
CA GLY A 53 -9.40 -7.81 4.01
C GLY A 53 -8.30 -6.74 4.03
N SER A 54 -7.52 -6.66 5.10
CA SER A 54 -6.38 -5.73 5.21
C SER A 54 -5.34 -5.97 4.13
N PHE A 55 -5.05 -7.24 3.86
CA PHE A 55 -4.14 -7.65 2.82
C PHE A 55 -4.62 -7.21 1.43
N THR A 56 -5.88 -7.47 1.16
CA THR A 56 -6.54 -7.07 -0.09
C THR A 56 -6.53 -5.56 -0.26
N LEU A 57 -6.89 -4.81 0.77
CA LEU A 57 -6.84 -3.33 0.76
C LEU A 57 -5.42 -2.82 0.50
N PHE A 58 -4.41 -3.43 1.13
CA PHE A 58 -3.03 -3.06 0.93
C PHE A 58 -2.56 -3.25 -0.51
N VAL A 59 -2.92 -4.38 -1.14
CA VAL A 59 -2.56 -4.67 -2.54
C VAL A 59 -3.31 -3.75 -3.51
N LEU A 60 -4.60 -3.50 -3.26
CA LEU A 60 -5.47 -2.74 -4.16
C LEU A 60 -5.43 -1.22 -3.93
N ARG A 61 -4.77 -0.71 -2.90
CA ARG A 61 -4.79 0.71 -2.52
C ARG A 61 -4.46 1.69 -3.66
N ASP A 62 -3.40 1.38 -4.44
CA ASP A 62 -2.99 2.24 -5.56
C ASP A 62 -3.93 2.09 -6.76
N TYR A 63 -4.57 0.93 -6.93
CA TYR A 63 -5.58 0.70 -7.94
C TYR A 63 -6.87 1.50 -7.66
N ILE A 64 -7.38 1.42 -6.42
CA ILE A 64 -8.61 2.11 -5.98
C ILE A 64 -8.50 3.63 -6.22
N PHE A 65 -7.35 4.20 -5.96
CA PHE A 65 -7.10 5.64 -6.08
C PHE A 65 -6.33 6.04 -7.36
N LYS A 66 -6.39 5.21 -8.41
CA LYS A 66 -5.81 5.49 -9.74
C LYS A 66 -4.35 5.96 -9.69
N GLY A 67 -3.50 5.21 -9.00
CA GLY A 67 -2.07 5.51 -8.87
C GLY A 67 -1.71 6.44 -7.72
N GLN A 68 -2.66 6.84 -6.90
CA GLN A 68 -2.45 7.68 -5.72
C GLN A 68 -3.04 7.01 -4.48
N SER A 69 -2.24 6.29 -3.69
CA SER A 69 -2.69 5.88 -2.36
C SER A 69 -2.88 7.09 -1.44
N LEU A 70 -3.59 6.91 -0.32
CA LEU A 70 -3.87 8.00 0.62
C LEU A 70 -2.59 8.64 1.15
N GLY A 71 -1.59 7.84 1.55
CA GLY A 71 -0.30 8.36 1.99
C GLY A 71 0.43 9.14 0.90
N LYS A 72 0.39 8.70 -0.36
CA LYS A 72 0.97 9.43 -1.48
C LYS A 72 0.23 10.74 -1.76
N LYS A 73 -1.09 10.74 -1.64
CA LYS A 73 -1.92 11.93 -1.83
C LYS A 73 -1.57 13.04 -0.83
N ILE A 74 -1.31 12.69 0.43
CA ILE A 74 -0.87 13.63 1.49
C ILE A 74 0.43 14.35 1.09
N PHE A 75 1.36 13.65 0.42
CA PHE A 75 2.65 14.22 0.00
C PHE A 75 2.65 14.74 -1.44
N GLY A 76 1.50 14.77 -2.10
CA GLY A 76 1.39 15.20 -3.50
C GLY A 76 2.19 14.30 -4.46
N LEU A 77 2.21 12.98 -4.22
CA LEU A 77 2.93 11.99 -5.02
C LEU A 77 1.94 11.20 -5.87
N THR A 78 2.29 10.94 -7.12
CA THR A 78 1.53 10.09 -8.06
C THR A 78 2.45 9.06 -8.69
N ILE A 79 1.87 7.91 -9.05
CA ILE A 79 2.54 6.89 -9.84
C ILE A 79 2.15 7.10 -11.29
N LEU A 80 3.16 7.18 -12.15
CA LEU A 80 3.01 7.23 -13.60
C LEU A 80 3.72 6.04 -14.23
N ASP A 81 3.25 5.63 -15.39
CA ASP A 81 3.98 4.76 -16.29
C ASP A 81 5.22 5.51 -16.79
N LYS A 82 6.35 4.81 -16.84
CA LYS A 82 7.64 5.42 -17.17
C LYS A 82 7.72 5.89 -18.62
N ASP A 83 7.09 5.15 -19.54
CA ASP A 83 7.23 5.39 -20.97
C ASP A 83 6.17 6.38 -21.48
N THR A 84 4.95 6.27 -20.97
CA THR A 84 3.81 7.11 -21.42
C THR A 84 3.56 8.32 -20.56
N LEU A 85 4.17 8.40 -19.35
CA LEU A 85 3.92 9.41 -18.31
C LEU A 85 2.44 9.56 -17.92
N SER A 86 1.62 8.59 -18.29
CA SER A 86 0.19 8.52 -17.97
C SER A 86 -0.08 7.64 -16.75
N ILE A 87 -1.35 7.54 -16.35
CA ILE A 87 -1.77 6.63 -15.27
C ILE A 87 -1.43 5.18 -15.70
N PRO A 88 -0.70 4.41 -14.85
CA PRO A 88 -0.30 3.05 -15.18
C PRO A 88 -1.52 2.15 -15.39
N LYS A 89 -1.33 1.06 -16.13
CA LYS A 89 -2.35 0.02 -16.29
C LYS A 89 -2.67 -0.62 -14.92
N ASN A 90 -3.91 -1.05 -14.76
CA ASN A 90 -4.40 -1.63 -13.49
C ASN A 90 -3.51 -2.76 -12.95
N TRP A 91 -3.05 -3.65 -13.81
CA TRP A 91 -2.17 -4.77 -13.43
C TRP A 91 -0.82 -4.28 -12.89
N GLN A 92 -0.26 -3.19 -13.43
CA GLN A 92 1.01 -2.61 -12.95
C GLN A 92 0.85 -2.08 -11.51
N LEU A 93 -0.30 -1.45 -11.21
CA LEU A 93 -0.61 -0.92 -9.87
C LEU A 93 -0.77 -2.04 -8.83
N ILE A 94 -1.38 -3.16 -9.21
CA ILE A 94 -1.57 -4.32 -8.34
C ILE A 94 -0.24 -5.06 -8.15
N LEU A 95 0.43 -5.40 -9.26
CA LEU A 95 1.63 -6.21 -9.26
C LEU A 95 2.76 -5.57 -8.43
N LYS A 96 2.98 -4.26 -8.57
CA LYS A 96 4.02 -3.57 -7.78
C LYS A 96 3.77 -3.64 -6.27
N ASN A 97 2.51 -3.69 -5.82
CA ASN A 97 2.17 -3.79 -4.40
C ASN A 97 2.35 -5.22 -3.88
N ILE A 98 2.20 -6.24 -4.73
CA ILE A 98 2.51 -7.63 -4.38
C ILE A 98 4.01 -7.78 -4.05
N PHE A 99 4.89 -7.15 -4.83
CA PHE A 99 6.34 -7.17 -4.56
C PHE A 99 6.75 -6.45 -3.27
N LEU A 100 5.89 -5.57 -2.73
CA LEU A 100 6.11 -4.94 -1.43
C LEU A 100 6.04 -5.92 -0.25
N PHE A 101 5.59 -7.17 -0.46
CA PHE A 101 5.70 -8.23 0.56
C PHE A 101 7.13 -8.63 0.87
N ILE A 102 8.07 -8.36 0.00
CA ILE A 102 9.51 -8.51 0.24
C ILE A 102 10.04 -7.25 0.98
N TYR A 103 9.15 -6.56 1.68
CA TYR A 103 9.46 -5.50 2.64
C TYR A 103 10.24 -6.08 3.81
N PRO A 104 11.32 -5.93 4.21
CA PRO A 104 12.20 -4.80 4.39
C PRO A 104 13.24 -4.59 3.27
N ILE A 105 13.43 -5.58 2.42
CA ILE A 105 14.43 -5.53 1.33
C ILE A 105 14.11 -4.39 0.35
N ASP A 106 12.83 -4.25 -0.02
CA ASP A 106 12.39 -3.19 -0.94
C ASP A 106 12.58 -1.79 -0.36
N GLY A 107 12.39 -1.61 0.96
CA GLY A 107 12.65 -0.35 1.66
C GLY A 107 14.13 0.06 1.63
N VAL A 108 15.03 -0.89 1.86
CA VAL A 108 16.48 -0.66 1.75
C VAL A 108 16.87 -0.32 0.32
N ILE A 109 16.36 -1.05 -0.66
CA ILE A 109 16.60 -0.81 -2.09
C ILE A 109 16.07 0.58 -2.49
N LEU A 110 14.86 0.96 -2.03
CA LEU A 110 14.29 2.28 -2.27
C LEU A 110 15.19 3.40 -1.72
N LEU A 111 15.67 3.26 -0.50
CA LEU A 111 16.56 4.27 0.12
C LEU A 111 17.90 4.35 -0.59
N ALA A 112 18.48 3.21 -0.95
CA ALA A 112 19.79 3.15 -1.62
C ALA A 112 19.74 3.64 -3.07
N THR A 113 18.73 3.21 -3.84
CA THR A 113 18.69 3.43 -5.31
C THR A 113 17.61 4.44 -5.75
N GLY A 114 16.71 4.84 -4.86
CA GLY A 114 15.58 5.73 -5.16
C GLY A 114 14.43 5.08 -5.92
N LYS A 115 14.52 3.79 -6.25
CA LYS A 115 13.49 3.02 -6.96
C LYS A 115 13.23 1.72 -6.23
N SER A 116 11.96 1.41 -5.94
CA SER A 116 11.56 0.12 -5.37
C SER A 116 11.61 -0.99 -6.44
N LEU A 117 11.71 -2.25 -5.99
CA LEU A 117 11.67 -3.42 -6.88
C LEU A 117 10.36 -3.46 -7.67
N GLY A 118 9.23 -3.22 -7.01
CA GLY A 118 7.93 -3.17 -7.67
C GLY A 118 7.90 -2.15 -8.81
N ASN A 119 8.45 -0.95 -8.60
CA ASN A 119 8.51 0.07 -9.64
C ASN A 119 9.46 -0.29 -10.80
N ARG A 120 10.50 -1.08 -10.54
CA ARG A 120 11.42 -1.55 -11.60
C ARG A 120 10.77 -2.61 -12.48
N ILE A 121 10.03 -3.54 -11.87
CA ILE A 121 9.39 -4.66 -12.57
C ILE A 121 8.19 -4.18 -13.38
N THR A 122 7.48 -3.15 -12.91
CA THR A 122 6.28 -2.62 -13.57
C THR A 122 6.54 -1.39 -14.43
N ASP A 123 7.80 -0.98 -14.61
CA ASP A 123 8.21 0.22 -15.34
C ASP A 123 7.41 1.47 -14.93
N THR A 124 7.20 1.64 -13.62
CA THR A 124 6.50 2.80 -13.07
C THR A 124 7.46 3.74 -12.34
N VAL A 125 7.11 5.01 -12.31
CA VAL A 125 7.83 6.05 -11.59
C VAL A 125 6.91 6.78 -10.61
N VAL A 126 7.46 7.27 -9.50
CA VAL A 126 6.72 8.11 -8.55
C VAL A 126 7.22 9.53 -8.72
N VAL A 127 6.30 10.43 -9.04
CA VAL A 127 6.56 11.85 -9.30
C VAL A 127 5.70 12.73 -8.40
N TYR A 128 6.02 14.03 -8.34
CA TYR A 128 5.12 15.01 -7.74
C TYR A 128 3.96 15.35 -8.67
N ASN A 129 2.78 15.63 -8.10
CA ASN A 129 1.58 16.01 -8.87
C ASN A 129 1.80 17.24 -9.76
N ALA A 130 2.66 18.18 -9.36
CA ALA A 130 3.02 19.33 -10.17
C ALA A 130 3.62 18.93 -11.52
N GLN A 131 4.50 17.92 -11.53
CA GLN A 131 5.12 17.42 -12.76
C GLN A 131 4.16 16.67 -13.69
N ARG A 132 3.03 16.19 -13.16
CA ARG A 132 1.96 15.60 -13.99
C ARG A 132 1.26 16.65 -14.83
N ASN A 133 0.94 17.80 -14.25
CA ASN A 133 0.23 18.88 -14.97
C ASN A 133 1.06 19.44 -16.12
N ASP A 134 2.40 19.42 -16.02
CA ASP A 134 3.31 19.86 -17.09
C ASP A 134 3.41 18.84 -18.25
N ALA A 135 3.03 17.58 -18.01
CA ALA A 135 3.04 16.53 -19.05
C ALA A 135 1.70 16.43 -19.82
N ASP A 136 0.62 17.03 -19.27
CA ASP A 136 -0.70 17.03 -19.89
C ASP A 136 -0.95 18.30 -20.74
N VAL A 137 0.08 19.20 -20.90
CA VAL A 137 0.09 20.40 -21.77
C VAL A 137 0.98 20.18 -22.97
#